data_41b96f707d98ca2348ac94cf84f00b57
#
_entry.id   41b96f707d98ca2348ac94cf84f00b57
#
_cell.length_a   1.000
_cell.length_b   1.000
_cell.length_c   1.000
_cell.angle_alpha   90.00
_cell.angle_beta   90.00
_cell.angle_gamma   90.00
#
_symmetry.space_group_name_H-M   'P 1'
#
loop_
_entity.id
_entity.type
_entity.pdbx_description
1 polymer ?
#
loop_
_entity_poly.entity_id
_entity_poly.type
_entity_poly.pdbx_seq_one_letter_code
_entity_poly.pdbx_strand_id
1 'polypeptide(L)'
;MARQAIYIILFIAVITCCTTVKAQLCQGSLGDPVVNITFGAGSNPGPPLSAAGIGYTYFAGSCPNDGLYTITNSESGCFGGAWHNLSADHTGNPNGYFMIVNASYQPSDFFLDTVRGLCPNTTYEFASWVINLMNPNPGAILPNITFSIEETNGNVLKSYNTGDIPMTTGPVWTQYGFYFTTPPNTSTVVLRMKNNAPGGEGNDLALDDITFRPCGPMVTINLDGSTSTKTVCAGDGTAITASSTISPATANMAYQWQLSTDNGVTWTDITGASSPTYAIPPATQKGTYEYRLTIAQANNLASPACRVASNIAIVTANTTVPLNVTAGPACLGKAMNLYVTGDGGYTFQWSGPGNFSSNNEFPIITPVVYADSGMYKVTITSPDGCSASDSILVKVYAVPSVSAGPDTSICKGSSVQLSGGGTGTSYTWTPAAGLSANNIANPVATPDSTTTYLLTVSDGTCHDTASAIINILDKPVANAGSAHFIFEGQSITLNGTAGGSDISYYWTPGNYFISNPGILQPVVSPLQDTTYTLHVVSVACGTAADSVFVRVYAKIAIPNAFSPNNDGVNDVWNIEKLYTYPGAEVSVYNRYGQQVFSSKGYATPWDGKYNGNPLPVGVYYYLIDLKIGTPVLSGSLLIIR
;
A
#
# COMPACT_ATOMS: atom_id res chain seq x y z
N MET A 1 58.31 -16.69 -12.90
CA MET A 1 58.82 -15.67 -13.81
C MET A 1 57.96 -14.46 -13.62
N ALA A 2 58.60 -13.32 -13.34
CA ALA A 2 58.13 -11.94 -13.26
C ALA A 2 56.88 -11.63 -12.38
N ARG A 3 57.22 -11.25 -11.13
CA ARG A 3 56.37 -10.43 -10.26
C ARG A 3 56.35 -8.98 -10.79
N GLN A 4 55.21 -8.43 -11.12
CA GLN A 4 55.03 -6.98 -11.24
C GLN A 4 54.41 -6.47 -9.95
N ALA A 5 55.21 -5.73 -9.20
CA ALA A 5 54.77 -4.93 -8.06
C ALA A 5 54.19 -3.63 -8.59
N ILE A 6 52.88 -3.39 -8.35
CA ILE A 6 52.21 -2.12 -8.59
C ILE A 6 52.41 -1.25 -7.34
N TYR A 7 53.21 -0.21 -7.46
CA TYR A 7 53.30 0.86 -6.46
C TYR A 7 52.08 1.77 -6.60
N ILE A 8 51.17 1.71 -5.64
CA ILE A 8 50.14 2.71 -5.44
C ILE A 8 50.78 3.87 -4.66
N ILE A 9 51.10 4.94 -5.36
CA ILE A 9 51.49 6.22 -4.75
C ILE A 9 50.23 6.89 -4.24
N LEU A 10 50.02 6.80 -2.92
CA LEU A 10 48.99 7.54 -2.21
C LEU A 10 49.45 9.01 -2.13
N PHE A 11 48.94 9.88 -3.02
CA PHE A 11 49.02 11.32 -2.83
C PHE A 11 48.10 11.72 -1.67
N ILE A 12 48.64 11.80 -0.47
CA ILE A 12 47.99 12.50 0.63
C ILE A 12 48.12 14.00 0.32
N ALA A 13 47.09 14.58 -0.29
CA ALA A 13 46.89 16.00 -0.31
C ALA A 13 46.59 16.45 1.13
N VAL A 14 47.62 16.84 1.86
CA VAL A 14 47.46 17.61 3.09
C VAL A 14 46.87 18.96 2.67
N ILE A 15 45.54 19.07 2.69
CA ILE A 15 44.86 20.34 2.71
C ILE A 15 45.14 20.91 4.11
N THR A 16 46.23 21.68 4.21
CA THR A 16 46.40 22.64 5.31
C THR A 16 45.30 23.68 5.16
N CYS A 17 44.11 23.37 5.64
CA CYS A 17 43.13 24.39 5.99
C CYS A 17 43.76 25.19 7.11
N CYS A 18 44.44 26.30 6.77
CA CYS A 18 44.80 27.34 7.73
C CYS A 18 43.51 27.99 8.23
N THR A 19 42.72 27.27 9.01
CA THR A 19 41.92 27.93 10.01
C THR A 19 42.89 28.45 11.05
N THR A 20 43.12 29.74 11.05
CA THR A 20 43.65 30.43 12.22
C THR A 20 42.59 30.22 13.30
N VAL A 21 42.62 29.07 13.98
CA VAL A 21 41.99 28.89 15.26
C VAL A 21 42.68 29.90 16.19
N LYS A 22 42.10 31.09 16.31
CA LYS A 22 42.53 32.00 17.33
C LYS A 22 42.21 31.31 18.63
N ALA A 23 43.24 31.06 19.40
CA ALA A 23 43.15 30.28 20.63
C ALA A 23 42.02 30.83 21.52
N GLN A 24 41.21 29.92 22.03
CA GLN A 24 40.30 30.21 23.14
C GLN A 24 41.08 30.98 24.19
N LEU A 25 40.66 32.18 24.52
CA LEU A 25 41.39 33.04 25.46
C LEU A 25 41.53 32.37 26.82
N CYS A 26 40.51 31.68 27.25
CA CYS A 26 40.57 30.77 28.41
C CYS A 26 41.31 29.49 28.01
N GLN A 27 42.37 29.14 28.72
CA GLN A 27 43.15 27.91 28.49
C GLN A 27 42.49 26.66 29.10
N GLY A 28 41.41 26.80 29.82
CA GLY A 28 40.66 25.74 30.45
C GLY A 28 39.24 25.59 29.93
N SER A 29 38.34 25.09 30.76
CA SER A 29 36.93 24.97 30.45
C SER A 29 36.20 26.28 30.65
N LEU A 30 35.22 26.52 29.77
CA LEU A 30 34.31 27.67 29.88
C LEU A 30 32.94 27.21 30.44
N GLY A 31 32.32 28.11 31.20
CA GLY A 31 30.92 27.97 31.61
C GLY A 31 29.93 28.51 30.58
N ASP A 32 28.65 28.45 30.91
CA ASP A 32 27.61 29.10 30.13
C ASP A 32 27.80 30.63 30.17
N PRO A 33 27.45 31.37 29.12
CA PRO A 33 27.56 32.82 29.13
C PRO A 33 26.67 33.42 30.22
N VAL A 34 27.24 34.24 31.07
CA VAL A 34 26.53 35.11 32.04
C VAL A 34 25.90 36.29 31.30
N VAL A 35 26.60 36.74 30.27
CA VAL A 35 26.13 37.74 29.31
C VAL A 35 26.34 37.20 27.94
N ASN A 36 25.33 37.31 27.11
CA ASN A 36 25.35 36.98 25.68
C ASN A 36 24.52 38.02 24.94
N ILE A 37 25.19 39.02 24.38
CA ILE A 37 24.56 40.09 23.60
C ILE A 37 24.73 39.74 22.12
N THR A 38 23.68 39.23 21.50
CA THR A 38 23.63 38.86 20.07
C THR A 38 22.97 39.95 19.23
N PHE A 39 22.65 41.10 19.79
CA PHE A 39 21.84 42.18 19.22
C PHE A 39 20.44 41.76 18.74
N GLY A 40 20.09 40.47 18.80
CA GLY A 40 18.80 39.95 18.41
C GLY A 40 18.71 39.49 16.94
N ALA A 41 17.51 39.42 16.42
CA ALA A 41 17.23 39.03 15.05
C ALA A 41 15.92 39.64 14.54
N GLY A 42 15.77 39.85 13.24
CA GLY A 42 14.52 40.35 12.64
C GLY A 42 14.72 41.15 11.38
N SER A 43 13.74 42.01 11.09
CA SER A 43 13.78 42.93 9.94
C SER A 43 14.55 44.19 10.23
N ASN A 44 15.31 44.68 9.23
CA ASN A 44 16.08 45.93 9.35
C ASN A 44 15.20 47.18 9.43
N PRO A 45 15.64 48.19 10.20
CA PRO A 45 16.76 48.18 11.16
C PRO A 45 16.34 47.55 12.50
N GLY A 46 17.35 46.97 13.20
CA GLY A 46 17.17 46.55 14.61
C GLY A 46 16.99 47.72 15.58
N PRO A 47 16.57 47.46 16.83
CA PRO A 47 16.34 48.52 17.82
C PRO A 47 17.66 49.18 18.27
N PRO A 48 17.63 50.48 18.71
CA PRO A 48 18.80 51.12 19.25
C PRO A 48 19.26 50.45 20.57
N LEU A 49 20.54 50.60 20.91
CA LEU A 49 21.04 50.17 22.23
C LEU A 49 20.31 50.88 23.35
N SER A 50 20.02 50.16 24.44
CA SER A 50 19.36 50.72 25.63
C SER A 50 20.30 51.51 26.54
N ALA A 51 21.59 51.48 26.27
CA ALA A 51 22.62 52.09 27.14
C ALA A 51 22.72 53.62 26.95
N ALA A 52 22.70 54.34 28.05
CA ALA A 52 23.01 55.75 28.06
C ALA A 52 24.52 55.96 28.27
N GLY A 53 25.12 56.95 27.60
CA GLY A 53 26.53 57.37 27.85
C GLY A 53 27.53 56.95 26.80
N ILE A 54 27.09 56.54 25.62
CA ILE A 54 27.98 56.35 24.46
C ILE A 54 28.08 57.64 23.63
N GLY A 55 29.25 57.88 22.99
CA GLY A 55 29.52 59.06 22.14
C GLY A 55 28.96 58.96 20.73
N TYR A 56 28.14 57.91 20.43
CA TYR A 56 27.59 57.65 19.10
C TYR A 56 26.06 57.72 19.11
N THR A 57 25.48 58.18 18.02
CA THR A 57 24.04 58.30 17.87
C THR A 57 23.50 57.17 17.01
N TYR A 58 22.34 56.60 17.36
CA TYR A 58 21.71 55.56 16.56
C TYR A 58 21.17 56.12 15.25
N PHE A 59 21.40 55.37 14.19
CA PHE A 59 20.91 55.65 12.82
C PHE A 59 20.00 54.50 12.34
N ALA A 60 18.77 54.82 11.96
CA ALA A 60 17.78 53.84 11.50
C ALA A 60 17.95 53.53 10.01
N GLY A 61 19.10 53.06 9.58
CA GLY A 61 19.43 52.67 8.23
C GLY A 61 20.68 51.80 8.23
N SER A 62 21.07 51.23 7.10
CA SER A 62 22.17 50.27 7.00
C SER A 62 23.57 50.94 6.86
N CYS A 63 23.63 52.24 6.45
CA CYS A 63 24.87 52.95 6.22
C CYS A 63 24.99 54.18 7.15
N PRO A 64 25.40 54.00 8.41
CA PRO A 64 25.59 55.12 9.35
C PRO A 64 26.76 55.99 8.88
N ASN A 65 26.66 57.34 9.05
CA ASN A 65 27.76 58.27 8.86
C ASN A 65 28.66 58.35 10.09
N ASP A 66 29.78 59.11 9.97
CA ASP A 66 30.73 59.31 11.07
C ASP A 66 30.06 59.69 12.40
N GLY A 67 30.42 59.01 13.45
CA GLY A 67 29.84 59.19 14.81
C GLY A 67 28.47 58.57 15.02
N LEU A 68 27.97 57.77 14.06
CA LEU A 68 26.70 57.03 14.17
C LEU A 68 26.93 55.53 14.26
N TYR A 69 25.95 54.83 14.80
CA TYR A 69 25.88 53.38 14.78
C TYR A 69 24.52 52.91 14.29
N THR A 70 24.44 51.70 13.79
CA THR A 70 23.18 51.01 13.48
C THR A 70 23.21 49.57 13.97
N ILE A 71 22.01 48.99 14.18
CA ILE A 71 21.81 47.56 14.38
C ILE A 71 21.12 47.02 13.12
N THR A 72 21.73 46.06 12.46
CA THR A 72 21.24 45.56 11.18
C THR A 72 21.61 44.08 10.99
N ASN A 73 20.86 43.36 10.15
CA ASN A 73 21.18 41.99 9.77
C ASN A 73 21.94 41.90 8.42
N SER A 74 22.10 43.02 7.75
CA SER A 74 22.80 43.06 6.45
C SER A 74 23.30 44.44 6.14
N GLU A 75 24.39 44.51 5.40
CA GLU A 75 24.97 45.73 4.79
C GLU A 75 25.31 45.43 3.35
N SER A 76 25.03 46.33 2.40
CA SER A 76 25.38 46.16 1.02
C SER A 76 25.51 47.52 0.32
N GLY A 77 26.67 47.77 -0.26
CA GLY A 77 26.96 48.92 -1.11
C GLY A 77 27.13 50.25 -0.40
N CYS A 78 27.33 50.29 0.92
CA CYS A 78 27.61 51.52 1.62
C CYS A 78 28.86 52.22 1.13
N PHE A 79 28.81 53.55 1.06
CA PHE A 79 29.87 54.41 0.58
C PHE A 79 30.43 54.02 -0.78
N GLY A 80 29.54 53.67 -1.73
CA GLY A 80 29.93 53.32 -3.08
C GLY A 80 30.66 51.99 -3.19
N GLY A 81 30.49 51.09 -2.20
CA GLY A 81 31.14 49.76 -2.13
C GLY A 81 32.51 49.81 -1.47
N ALA A 82 32.80 50.87 -0.69
CA ALA A 82 34.01 50.92 0.10
C ALA A 82 34.00 49.92 1.26
N TRP A 83 32.85 49.54 1.74
CA TRP A 83 32.65 48.52 2.78
C TRP A 83 32.42 47.13 2.21
N HIS A 84 32.73 46.12 3.02
CA HIS A 84 32.35 44.74 2.73
C HIS A 84 30.85 44.58 2.77
N ASN A 85 30.29 43.80 1.85
CA ASN A 85 28.91 43.38 1.92
C ASN A 85 28.74 42.28 3.01
N LEU A 86 27.91 42.54 4.00
CA LEU A 86 27.57 41.58 5.03
C LEU A 86 26.12 41.11 4.79
N SER A 87 25.91 39.84 4.59
CA SER A 87 24.59 39.23 4.36
C SER A 87 24.07 38.36 5.54
N ALA A 88 24.87 38.27 6.58
CA ALA A 88 24.57 37.49 7.79
C ALA A 88 25.44 37.99 8.96
N ASP A 89 25.05 37.66 10.17
CA ASP A 89 25.84 37.84 11.40
C ASP A 89 27.11 36.95 11.37
N HIS A 90 27.92 37.01 12.45
CA HIS A 90 29.16 36.22 12.51
C HIS A 90 28.88 34.70 12.56
N THR A 91 27.68 34.25 12.96
CA THR A 91 27.27 32.83 13.00
C THR A 91 26.80 32.31 11.64
N GLY A 92 26.60 33.21 10.68
CA GLY A 92 26.06 32.91 9.36
C GLY A 92 24.51 32.95 9.33
N ASN A 93 23.85 33.49 10.37
CA ASN A 93 22.40 33.66 10.37
C ASN A 93 22.01 34.92 9.57
N PRO A 94 21.26 34.79 8.44
CA PRO A 94 20.87 35.94 7.62
C PRO A 94 19.83 36.87 8.27
N ASN A 95 19.21 36.45 9.36
CA ASN A 95 18.27 37.27 10.14
C ASN A 95 18.90 37.80 11.46
N GLY A 96 20.10 37.33 11.83
CA GLY A 96 20.79 37.77 13.03
C GLY A 96 21.34 39.19 12.87
N TYR A 97 21.17 40.00 13.92
CA TYR A 97 21.65 41.38 13.94
C TYR A 97 23.10 41.48 14.43
N PHE A 98 23.82 42.40 13.85
CA PHE A 98 25.11 42.89 14.31
C PHE A 98 25.10 44.40 14.38
N MET A 99 25.99 44.98 15.19
CA MET A 99 26.14 46.42 15.34
C MET A 99 27.19 46.93 14.34
N ILE A 100 26.84 47.92 13.51
CA ILE A 100 27.79 48.68 12.68
C ILE A 100 28.09 49.98 13.37
N VAL A 101 29.37 50.31 13.40
CA VAL A 101 29.91 51.58 13.98
C VAL A 101 30.75 52.27 12.91
N ASN A 102 30.30 53.44 12.48
CA ASN A 102 31.13 54.36 11.69
C ASN A 102 31.79 55.37 12.63
N ALA A 103 33.11 55.39 12.66
CA ALA A 103 33.88 56.05 13.66
C ALA A 103 33.63 57.58 13.76
N SER A 104 33.55 58.09 14.97
CA SER A 104 33.51 59.54 15.20
C SER A 104 34.87 60.17 14.98
N TYR A 105 34.92 61.43 14.52
CA TYR A 105 36.18 62.19 14.29
C TYR A 105 37.08 62.26 15.53
N GLN A 106 36.53 62.14 16.72
CA GLN A 106 37.32 62.06 17.97
C GLN A 106 37.16 60.66 18.58
N PRO A 107 38.23 60.04 19.08
CA PRO A 107 38.17 58.77 19.78
C PRO A 107 37.15 58.80 20.92
N SER A 108 36.15 57.92 20.86
CA SER A 108 35.05 57.89 21.84
C SER A 108 34.52 56.50 22.09
N ASP A 109 33.71 56.37 23.17
CA ASP A 109 33.05 55.12 23.56
C ASP A 109 31.87 54.87 22.62
N PHE A 110 31.80 53.68 22.02
CA PHE A 110 30.70 53.27 21.17
C PHE A 110 29.81 52.20 21.77
N PHE A 111 30.28 51.54 22.85
CA PHE A 111 29.49 50.55 23.59
C PHE A 111 29.75 50.71 25.10
N LEU A 112 28.70 50.70 25.89
CA LEU A 112 28.73 50.73 27.34
C LEU A 112 27.59 49.90 27.88
N ASP A 113 27.88 48.88 28.71
CA ASP A 113 26.84 48.08 29.37
C ASP A 113 27.25 47.69 30.79
N THR A 114 26.27 47.44 31.66
CA THR A 114 26.49 47.03 33.06
C THR A 114 26.18 45.54 33.21
N VAL A 115 27.21 44.74 33.33
CA VAL A 115 27.14 43.29 33.54
C VAL A 115 26.92 42.99 35.03
N ARG A 116 25.84 42.28 35.33
CA ARG A 116 25.40 41.95 36.71
C ARG A 116 25.43 40.44 36.93
N GLY A 117 25.42 40.00 38.19
CA GLY A 117 25.32 38.59 38.57
C GLY A 117 26.61 37.81 38.43
N LEU A 118 27.75 38.49 38.32
CA LEU A 118 29.07 37.85 38.34
C LEU A 118 29.36 37.30 39.75
N CYS A 119 30.17 36.25 39.82
CA CYS A 119 30.62 35.67 41.09
C CYS A 119 31.91 36.29 41.57
N PRO A 120 32.02 36.59 42.87
CA PRO A 120 33.27 37.05 43.47
C PRO A 120 34.39 36.01 43.30
N ASN A 121 35.64 36.48 43.19
CA ASN A 121 36.82 35.64 43.04
C ASN A 121 36.75 34.63 41.88
N THR A 122 36.01 34.97 40.83
CA THR A 122 35.81 34.10 39.69
C THR A 122 36.45 34.72 38.46
N THR A 123 37.20 33.93 37.71
CA THR A 123 37.75 34.35 36.44
C THR A 123 36.70 34.23 35.34
N TYR A 124 36.58 35.28 34.53
CA TYR A 124 35.69 35.36 33.39
C TYR A 124 36.50 35.63 32.13
N GLU A 125 36.13 35.00 31.04
CA GLU A 125 36.49 35.40 29.69
C GLU A 125 35.48 36.42 29.18
N PHE A 126 35.96 37.56 28.73
CA PHE A 126 35.23 38.46 27.86
C PHE A 126 35.67 38.23 26.42
N ALA A 127 34.73 38.10 25.49
CA ALA A 127 35.00 37.97 24.07
C ALA A 127 33.91 38.65 23.25
N SER A 128 34.33 39.17 22.07
CA SER A 128 33.43 39.73 21.08
C SER A 128 33.97 39.49 19.68
N TRP A 129 33.11 39.33 18.69
CA TRP A 129 33.46 39.23 17.30
C TRP A 129 33.48 40.62 16.65
N VAL A 130 34.55 40.94 15.91
CA VAL A 130 34.73 42.23 15.29
C VAL A 130 35.23 42.04 13.88
N ILE A 131 34.79 42.91 12.97
CA ILE A 131 35.28 42.99 11.58
C ILE A 131 35.60 44.45 11.23
N ASN A 132 36.71 44.66 10.54
CA ASN A 132 36.96 45.91 9.80
C ASN A 132 36.10 45.89 8.53
N LEU A 133 35.20 46.88 8.40
CA LEU A 133 34.29 46.96 7.27
C LEU A 133 34.92 47.40 5.96
N MET A 134 36.07 48.08 6.03
CA MET A 134 36.74 48.63 4.84
C MET A 134 37.32 47.54 3.93
N ASN A 135 37.00 47.62 2.65
CA ASN A 135 37.79 46.96 1.62
C ASN A 135 39.20 47.50 1.60
N PRO A 136 40.22 46.70 1.16
CA PRO A 136 41.61 47.14 1.13
C PRO A 136 41.78 48.49 0.44
N ASN A 137 42.16 49.53 1.19
CA ASN A 137 42.43 50.89 0.72
C ASN A 137 43.71 51.40 1.40
N PRO A 138 44.82 51.52 0.62
CA PRO A 138 46.08 52.04 1.18
C PRO A 138 45.93 53.46 1.74
N GLY A 139 46.22 53.64 3.01
CA GLY A 139 46.13 54.92 3.70
C GLY A 139 44.84 55.14 4.50
N ALA A 140 43.86 54.22 4.42
CA ALA A 140 42.69 54.29 5.28
C ALA A 140 43.05 54.07 6.76
N ILE A 141 42.30 54.71 7.65
CA ILE A 141 42.46 54.57 9.08
C ILE A 141 41.94 53.24 9.53
N LEU A 142 42.67 52.48 10.34
CA LEU A 142 42.27 51.18 10.85
C LEU A 142 41.52 51.29 12.18
N PRO A 143 40.45 50.53 12.39
CA PRO A 143 39.81 50.44 13.71
C PRO A 143 40.81 49.95 14.75
N ASN A 144 40.80 50.59 15.93
CA ASN A 144 41.63 50.24 17.07
C ASN A 144 40.79 50.35 18.31
N ILE A 145 40.45 49.22 18.95
CA ILE A 145 39.48 49.17 20.02
C ILE A 145 40.15 48.87 21.36
N THR A 146 39.82 49.65 22.39
CA THR A 146 40.09 49.28 23.77
C THR A 146 38.83 48.78 24.44
N PHE A 147 38.85 47.52 24.88
CA PHE A 147 37.86 46.94 25.80
C PHE A 147 38.35 47.18 27.22
N SER A 148 37.47 47.69 28.11
CA SER A 148 37.76 47.80 29.51
C SER A 148 36.63 47.22 30.39
N ILE A 149 37.03 46.53 31.44
CA ILE A 149 36.15 46.08 32.51
C ILE A 149 36.44 46.94 33.71
N GLU A 150 35.40 47.61 34.19
CA GLU A 150 35.49 48.59 35.25
C GLU A 150 34.54 48.21 36.41
N GLU A 151 34.93 48.59 37.66
CA GLU A 151 33.98 48.61 38.72
C GLU A 151 32.95 49.74 38.50
N THR A 152 31.84 49.71 39.19
CA THR A 152 30.78 50.74 39.11
C THR A 152 31.22 52.13 39.56
N ASN A 153 32.34 52.22 40.27
CA ASN A 153 32.98 53.48 40.68
C ASN A 153 33.96 54.05 39.62
N GLY A 154 34.14 53.34 38.51
CA GLY A 154 35.05 53.72 37.43
C GLY A 154 36.49 53.20 37.55
N ASN A 155 36.78 52.39 38.59
CA ASN A 155 38.11 51.77 38.70
C ASN A 155 38.26 50.64 37.64
N VAL A 156 39.29 50.70 36.81
CA VAL A 156 39.55 49.70 35.71
C VAL A 156 40.15 48.45 36.34
N LEU A 157 39.41 47.35 36.25
CA LEU A 157 39.86 46.02 36.66
C LEU A 157 40.79 45.39 35.64
N LYS A 158 40.47 45.57 34.37
CA LYS A 158 41.26 45.04 33.26
C LYS A 158 40.95 45.79 31.96
N SER A 159 41.96 45.99 31.12
CA SER A 159 41.77 46.50 29.80
C SER A 159 42.59 45.70 28.76
N TYR A 160 42.11 45.69 27.54
CA TYR A 160 42.75 45.05 26.41
C TYR A 160 42.58 45.91 25.17
N ASN A 161 43.69 46.19 24.44
CA ASN A 161 43.67 46.92 23.19
C ASN A 161 43.88 45.93 22.03
N THR A 162 43.03 45.99 21.00
CA THR A 162 43.10 45.10 19.84
C THR A 162 44.36 45.33 19.00
N GLY A 163 45.02 46.48 19.13
CA GLY A 163 45.86 47.01 18.05
C GLY A 163 45.01 47.40 16.85
N ASP A 164 45.66 47.76 15.79
CA ASP A 164 44.98 48.07 14.52
C ASP A 164 44.37 46.82 13.91
N ILE A 165 43.06 46.85 13.66
CA ILE A 165 42.33 45.75 13.06
C ILE A 165 42.52 45.79 11.55
N PRO A 166 43.18 44.81 10.95
CA PRO A 166 43.55 44.87 9.53
C PRO A 166 42.35 44.79 8.60
N MET A 167 42.44 45.45 7.45
CA MET A 167 41.54 45.23 6.35
C MET A 167 41.78 43.86 5.71
N THR A 168 40.73 43.24 5.20
CA THR A 168 40.77 41.93 4.54
C THR A 168 40.20 42.02 3.12
N THR A 169 40.48 41.06 2.25
CA THR A 169 39.95 41.04 0.87
C THR A 169 38.49 40.59 0.77
N GLY A 170 37.90 40.23 1.89
CA GLY A 170 36.48 39.85 2.05
C GLY A 170 36.11 39.92 3.52
N PRO A 171 34.83 39.79 3.88
CA PRO A 171 34.38 39.91 5.24
C PRO A 171 34.93 38.76 6.12
N VAL A 172 35.77 39.09 7.10
CA VAL A 172 36.37 38.14 8.04
C VAL A 172 36.13 38.58 9.48
N TRP A 173 35.21 37.91 10.13
CA TRP A 173 34.99 38.12 11.57
C TRP A 173 36.14 37.56 12.39
N THR A 174 36.63 38.33 13.32
CA THR A 174 37.74 37.99 14.20
C THR A 174 37.34 38.19 15.65
N GLN A 175 37.55 37.14 16.48
CA GLN A 175 37.24 37.21 17.91
C GLN A 175 38.38 37.92 18.64
N TYR A 176 38.04 38.94 19.41
CA TYR A 176 38.91 39.67 20.32
C TYR A 176 38.39 39.54 21.74
N GLY A 177 39.27 39.52 22.74
CA GLY A 177 38.89 39.45 24.12
C GLY A 177 40.03 39.11 25.06
N PHE A 178 39.72 38.93 26.31
CA PHE A 178 40.69 38.68 27.39
C PHE A 178 39.98 38.07 28.60
N TYR A 179 40.74 37.55 29.55
CA TYR A 179 40.20 37.10 30.84
C TYR A 179 40.55 38.04 31.97
N PHE A 180 39.68 38.16 32.95
CA PHE A 180 39.83 38.94 34.20
C PHE A 180 39.25 38.20 35.38
N THR A 181 39.68 38.53 36.61
CA THR A 181 39.14 37.94 37.83
C THR A 181 38.41 39.02 38.63
N THR A 182 37.17 38.71 39.02
CA THR A 182 36.38 39.61 39.87
C THR A 182 36.97 39.72 41.26
N PRO A 183 37.00 40.91 41.87
CA PRO A 183 37.38 41.08 43.25
C PRO A 183 36.44 40.35 44.25
N PRO A 184 36.84 40.13 45.49
CA PRO A 184 36.10 39.34 46.48
C PRO A 184 34.64 39.77 46.74
N ASN A 185 34.32 41.05 46.54
CA ASN A 185 32.97 41.58 46.78
C ASN A 185 32.30 42.16 45.54
N THR A 186 32.80 41.83 44.34
CA THR A 186 32.31 42.43 43.10
C THR A 186 31.45 41.44 42.36
N SER A 187 30.17 41.76 42.18
CA SER A 187 29.19 41.00 41.40
C SER A 187 28.65 41.77 40.18
N THR A 188 29.11 42.99 39.98
CA THR A 188 28.67 43.89 38.92
C THR A 188 29.89 44.64 38.37
N VAL A 189 30.04 44.64 37.05
CA VAL A 189 31.08 45.39 36.35
C VAL A 189 30.47 46.17 35.19
N VAL A 190 31.22 47.18 34.74
CA VAL A 190 30.89 47.96 33.54
C VAL A 190 31.82 47.51 32.41
N LEU A 191 31.26 47.09 31.28
CA LEU A 191 31.96 46.87 30.03
C LEU A 191 31.94 48.17 29.22
N ARG A 192 33.13 48.65 28.84
CA ARG A 192 33.28 49.79 27.97
C ARG A 192 34.09 49.41 26.76
N MET A 193 33.62 49.83 25.56
CA MET A 193 34.37 49.70 24.32
C MET A 193 34.62 51.09 23.72
N LYS A 194 35.89 51.42 23.53
CA LYS A 194 36.32 52.70 22.99
C LYS A 194 37.05 52.48 21.66
N ASN A 195 36.65 53.21 20.63
CA ASN A 195 37.44 53.31 19.43
C ASN A 195 38.54 54.39 19.64
N ASN A 196 39.79 53.97 19.53
CA ASN A 196 40.96 54.83 19.80
C ASN A 196 41.46 55.61 18.57
N ALA A 197 41.10 55.13 17.39
CA ALA A 197 41.46 55.81 16.14
C ALA A 197 40.46 56.93 15.81
N PRO A 198 40.89 58.02 15.17
CA PRO A 198 39.97 59.07 14.71
C PRO A 198 39.10 58.57 13.55
N GLY A 199 37.91 59.13 13.39
CA GLY A 199 37.09 58.92 12.18
C GLY A 199 37.67 59.63 10.95
N GLY A 200 37.07 59.37 9.79
CA GLY A 200 37.47 59.88 8.50
C GLY A 200 37.40 58.80 7.46
N GLU A 201 38.35 58.77 6.52
CA GLU A 201 38.38 57.70 5.53
C GLU A 201 38.86 56.38 6.15
N GLY A 202 37.90 55.51 6.50
CA GLY A 202 38.12 54.26 7.22
C GLY A 202 37.78 54.31 8.72
N ASN A 203 38.31 53.36 9.48
CA ASN A 203 38.02 53.15 10.89
C ASN A 203 36.57 52.70 11.15
N ASP A 204 35.96 52.01 10.23
CA ASP A 204 34.60 51.48 10.31
C ASP A 204 34.62 50.02 10.70
N LEU A 205 33.76 49.64 11.60
CA LEU A 205 33.73 48.28 12.13
C LEU A 205 32.31 47.75 12.29
N ALA A 206 32.18 46.44 12.28
CA ALA A 206 30.99 45.80 12.87
C ALA A 206 31.40 44.91 14.04
N LEU A 207 30.46 44.78 14.96
CA LEU A 207 30.59 44.08 16.24
C LEU A 207 29.42 43.07 16.38
N ASP A 208 29.75 41.88 16.85
CA ASP A 208 28.74 40.88 17.14
C ASP A 208 29.11 39.99 18.31
N ASP A 209 28.10 39.34 18.90
CA ASP A 209 28.21 38.41 20.03
C ASP A 209 29.20 38.77 21.13
N ILE A 210 28.74 39.64 22.03
CA ILE A 210 29.50 39.98 23.20
C ILE A 210 29.20 38.98 24.32
N THR A 211 30.20 38.25 24.75
CA THR A 211 30.03 37.19 25.76
C THR A 211 30.90 37.40 26.99
N PHE A 212 30.33 37.07 28.17
CA PHE A 212 31.07 36.85 29.40
C PHE A 212 30.84 35.42 29.87
N ARG A 213 31.88 34.64 30.01
CA ARG A 213 31.81 33.23 30.40
C ARG A 213 32.77 32.93 31.55
N PRO A 214 32.37 32.16 32.58
CA PRO A 214 33.30 31.69 33.61
C PRO A 214 34.42 30.87 32.93
N CYS A 215 35.64 31.09 33.36
CA CYS A 215 36.84 30.41 32.91
C CYS A 215 37.50 29.69 34.09
N GLY A 216 37.79 28.42 33.96
CA GLY A 216 38.37 27.61 35.03
C GLY A 216 39.29 26.51 34.55
N PRO A 217 39.67 25.54 35.39
CA PRO A 217 40.50 24.42 34.98
C PRO A 217 39.85 23.62 33.84
N MET A 218 40.64 22.91 33.06
CA MET A 218 40.13 21.99 32.03
C MET A 218 39.38 20.84 32.71
N VAL A 219 38.11 20.70 32.37
CA VAL A 219 37.26 19.60 32.83
C VAL A 219 36.88 18.71 31.63
N THR A 220 37.22 17.45 31.70
CA THR A 220 36.83 16.47 30.67
C THR A 220 36.07 15.34 31.31
N ILE A 221 35.06 14.83 30.60
CA ILE A 221 34.29 13.66 31.04
C ILE A 221 34.34 12.58 29.96
N ASN A 222 34.30 11.33 30.42
CA ASN A 222 34.24 10.14 29.60
C ASN A 222 33.20 9.17 30.14
N LEU A 223 32.62 8.40 29.26
CA LEU A 223 31.72 7.30 29.57
C LEU A 223 32.52 5.98 29.63
N ASP A 224 32.36 5.22 30.71
CA ASP A 224 33.03 3.95 30.96
C ASP A 224 34.57 3.99 30.73
N GLY A 225 35.17 5.16 31.01
CA GLY A 225 36.61 5.38 31.03
C GLY A 225 37.26 5.69 29.66
N SER A 226 36.56 5.67 28.53
CA SER A 226 37.25 5.78 27.23
C SER A 226 36.58 6.63 26.14
N THR A 227 35.29 6.89 26.20
CA THR A 227 34.53 7.56 25.11
C THR A 227 33.68 8.72 25.62
N SER A 228 33.38 9.68 24.75
CA SER A 228 32.38 10.73 25.03
C SER A 228 31.02 10.41 24.45
N THR A 229 30.87 9.30 23.71
CA THR A 229 29.61 8.87 23.12
C THR A 229 29.36 7.39 23.38
N LYS A 230 28.11 7.03 23.65
CA LYS A 230 27.70 5.63 23.82
C LYS A 230 26.30 5.41 23.29
N THR A 231 26.10 4.28 22.60
CA THR A 231 24.78 3.84 22.15
C THR A 231 24.32 2.67 23.00
N VAL A 232 23.07 2.66 23.46
CA VAL A 232 22.43 1.62 24.26
C VAL A 232 21.02 1.34 23.76
N CYS A 233 20.43 0.24 24.20
CA CYS A 233 19.03 -0.04 23.92
C CYS A 233 18.16 0.38 25.10
N ALA A 234 17.10 1.11 24.85
CA ALA A 234 16.19 1.54 25.88
C ALA A 234 15.55 0.31 26.57
N GLY A 235 15.62 0.28 27.89
CA GLY A 235 15.06 -0.82 28.69
C GLY A 235 15.93 -2.07 28.82
N ASP A 236 17.14 -2.10 28.25
CA ASP A 236 18.07 -3.24 28.39
C ASP A 236 18.80 -3.33 29.74
N GLY A 237 18.64 -2.29 30.57
CA GLY A 237 19.27 -2.24 31.88
C GLY A 237 20.76 -1.90 31.87
N THR A 238 21.34 -1.52 30.73
CA THR A 238 22.77 -1.19 30.63
C THR A 238 23.10 0.00 31.52
N ALA A 239 23.98 -0.21 32.49
CA ALA A 239 24.52 0.83 33.35
C ALA A 239 25.72 1.48 32.67
N ILE A 240 25.84 2.80 32.80
CA ILE A 240 26.93 3.62 32.27
C ILE A 240 27.53 4.44 33.41
N THR A 241 28.85 4.51 33.49
CA THR A 241 29.53 5.37 34.44
C THR A 241 30.20 6.54 33.72
N ALA A 242 29.76 7.74 34.02
CA ALA A 242 30.47 8.95 33.61
C ALA A 242 31.53 9.31 34.67
N SER A 243 32.75 9.56 34.20
CA SER A 243 33.89 9.94 35.07
C SER A 243 34.56 11.19 34.56
N SER A 244 35.04 12.05 35.44
CA SER A 244 35.68 13.31 35.10
C SER A 244 37.18 13.33 35.41
N THR A 245 37.90 14.14 34.65
CA THR A 245 39.31 14.53 34.88
C THR A 245 39.38 16.05 34.89
N ILE A 246 40.09 16.60 35.87
CA ILE A 246 40.25 18.05 36.05
C ILE A 246 41.75 18.38 36.07
N SER A 247 42.18 19.31 35.21
CA SER A 247 43.58 19.71 35.07
C SER A 247 43.71 21.24 34.91
N PRO A 248 44.56 21.90 35.71
CA PRO A 248 45.20 21.39 36.92
C PRO A 248 44.19 21.08 38.01
N ALA A 249 44.50 20.12 38.87
CA ALA A 249 43.67 19.82 40.03
C ALA A 249 43.68 21.04 41.00
N THR A 250 42.51 21.49 41.39
CA THR A 250 42.31 22.64 42.27
C THR A 250 41.59 22.21 43.56
N ALA A 251 42.01 22.75 44.70
CA ALA A 251 41.37 22.44 45.96
C ALA A 251 39.99 23.15 46.09
N ASN A 252 39.10 22.61 46.93
CA ASN A 252 37.79 23.18 47.28
C ASN A 252 36.82 23.34 46.10
N MET A 253 36.92 22.49 45.06
CA MET A 253 35.96 22.45 43.97
C MET A 253 34.74 21.60 44.36
N ALA A 254 33.59 22.09 44.01
CA ALA A 254 32.33 21.35 44.09
C ALA A 254 31.84 20.99 42.70
N TYR A 255 31.04 19.91 42.60
CA TYR A 255 30.62 19.25 41.38
C TYR A 255 29.12 19.25 41.23
N GLN A 256 28.61 19.41 40.02
CA GLN A 256 27.20 19.25 39.68
C GLN A 256 27.05 18.68 38.27
N TRP A 257 26.53 17.46 38.18
CA TRP A 257 26.17 16.90 36.90
C TRP A 257 24.87 17.49 36.37
N GLN A 258 24.81 17.67 35.06
CA GLN A 258 23.65 18.20 34.35
C GLN A 258 23.26 17.27 33.22
N LEU A 259 21.96 17.27 32.92
CA LEU A 259 21.34 16.55 31.82
C LEU A 259 20.65 17.53 30.89
N SER A 260 20.83 17.32 29.59
CA SER A 260 20.05 17.89 28.52
C SER A 260 19.38 16.77 27.69
N THR A 261 18.14 17.02 27.24
CA THR A 261 17.39 16.14 26.34
C THR A 261 16.91 16.88 25.08
N ASP A 262 17.42 18.10 24.87
CA ASP A 262 17.08 19.00 23.79
C ASP A 262 18.31 19.48 22.98
N ASN A 263 19.31 18.59 22.88
CA ASN A 263 20.58 18.79 22.16
C ASN A 263 21.38 20.00 22.71
N GLY A 264 21.49 20.09 24.06
CA GLY A 264 22.30 21.07 24.74
C GLY A 264 21.70 22.47 24.81
N VAL A 265 20.44 22.65 24.37
CA VAL A 265 19.77 23.97 24.44
C VAL A 265 19.46 24.34 25.87
N THR A 266 18.96 23.39 26.67
CA THR A 266 18.74 23.60 28.11
C THR A 266 19.42 22.51 28.95
N TRP A 267 19.89 22.89 30.13
CA TRP A 267 20.58 22.00 31.05
C TRP A 267 19.92 22.01 32.42
N THR A 268 19.63 20.83 32.93
CA THR A 268 19.00 20.65 34.26
C THR A 268 19.97 19.98 35.23
N ASP A 269 20.12 20.51 36.44
CA ASP A 269 20.92 19.92 37.51
C ASP A 269 20.34 18.55 37.91
N ILE A 270 21.16 17.52 37.90
CA ILE A 270 20.77 16.18 38.38
C ILE A 270 20.87 16.19 39.91
N THR A 271 19.75 16.04 40.58
CA THR A 271 19.67 16.07 42.05
C THR A 271 20.58 15.01 42.68
N GLY A 272 21.46 15.44 43.62
CA GLY A 272 22.38 14.54 44.32
C GLY A 272 23.61 14.10 43.53
N ALA A 273 23.76 14.49 42.26
CA ALA A 273 24.92 14.13 41.44
C ALA A 273 26.06 15.16 41.64
N SER A 274 26.74 15.08 42.80
CA SER A 274 27.76 16.04 43.25
C SER A 274 29.15 15.41 43.40
N SER A 275 29.42 14.28 42.76
CA SER A 275 30.71 13.56 42.78
C SER A 275 31.44 13.70 41.44
N PRO A 276 32.78 13.48 41.39
CA PRO A 276 33.54 13.45 40.15
C PRO A 276 33.07 12.38 39.18
N THR A 277 32.34 11.35 39.66
CA THR A 277 31.75 10.28 38.90
C THR A 277 30.24 10.27 39.07
N TYR A 278 29.53 9.88 38.03
CA TYR A 278 28.07 9.74 38.03
C TYR A 278 27.66 8.42 37.38
N ALA A 279 26.86 7.63 38.08
CA ALA A 279 26.23 6.45 37.54
C ALA A 279 24.96 6.88 36.77
N ILE A 280 25.03 6.89 35.46
CA ILE A 280 23.90 7.20 34.58
C ILE A 280 22.91 6.07 34.67
N PRO A 281 21.64 6.32 35.07
CA PRO A 281 20.63 5.28 35.11
C PRO A 281 20.34 4.75 33.71
N PRO A 282 19.96 3.44 33.56
CA PRO A 282 19.58 2.87 32.28
C PRO A 282 18.47 3.68 31.60
N ALA A 283 18.65 3.96 30.32
CA ALA A 283 17.63 4.67 29.53
C ALA A 283 16.41 3.79 29.37
N THR A 284 15.23 4.32 29.65
CA THR A 284 13.93 3.63 29.53
C THR A 284 13.18 3.98 28.26
N GLN A 285 13.57 5.06 27.57
CA GLN A 285 12.95 5.55 26.34
C GLN A 285 14.00 5.87 25.30
N LYS A 286 13.58 5.80 24.01
CA LYS A 286 14.41 6.27 22.89
C LYS A 286 14.68 7.76 23.03
N GLY A 287 15.93 8.15 22.81
CA GLY A 287 16.31 9.55 22.83
C GLY A 287 17.82 9.75 22.87
N THR A 288 18.21 10.99 22.76
CA THR A 288 19.59 11.45 22.99
C THR A 288 19.64 12.14 24.33
N TYR A 289 20.51 11.69 25.19
CA TYR A 289 20.73 12.19 26.52
C TYR A 289 22.14 12.75 26.59
N GLU A 290 22.26 14.04 26.82
CA GLU A 290 23.54 14.72 26.90
C GLU A 290 23.86 15.01 28.32
N TYR A 291 25.05 14.63 28.76
CA TYR A 291 25.54 14.85 30.11
C TYR A 291 26.74 15.75 30.08
N ARG A 292 26.84 16.68 31.05
CA ARG A 292 28.04 17.44 31.33
C ARG A 292 28.24 17.58 32.85
N LEU A 293 29.49 17.74 33.22
CA LEU A 293 29.83 18.08 34.58
C LEU A 293 30.10 19.58 34.66
N THR A 294 29.47 20.27 35.60
CA THR A 294 29.84 21.65 35.96
C THR A 294 30.56 21.65 37.28
N ILE A 295 31.59 22.51 37.39
CA ILE A 295 32.35 22.71 38.62
C ILE A 295 32.47 24.18 38.95
N ALA A 296 32.59 24.50 40.23
CA ALA A 296 32.87 25.82 40.76
C ALA A 296 33.57 25.73 42.11
N GLN A 297 34.11 26.86 42.63
CA GLN A 297 34.45 26.92 44.05
C GLN A 297 33.22 26.57 44.89
N ALA A 298 33.41 25.86 46.00
CA ALA A 298 32.29 25.28 46.76
C ALA A 298 31.21 26.32 47.14
N ASN A 299 31.57 27.52 47.46
CA ASN A 299 30.64 28.60 47.82
C ASN A 299 29.89 29.19 46.61
N ASN A 300 30.37 28.94 45.41
CA ASN A 300 29.86 29.51 44.16
C ASN A 300 29.04 28.50 43.31
N LEU A 301 29.02 27.21 43.71
CA LEU A 301 28.36 26.17 42.90
C LEU A 301 26.85 26.39 42.73
N ALA A 302 26.19 27.02 43.71
CA ALA A 302 24.75 27.29 43.65
C ALA A 302 24.36 28.24 42.51
N SER A 303 25.30 29.10 42.07
CA SER A 303 25.05 30.02 40.95
C SER A 303 25.55 29.45 39.64
N PRO A 304 24.69 29.26 38.63
CA PRO A 304 25.09 28.84 37.28
C PRO A 304 26.15 29.76 36.65
N ALA A 305 26.05 31.04 36.93
CA ALA A 305 26.99 32.07 36.46
C ALA A 305 28.45 31.90 36.95
N CYS A 306 28.70 30.98 37.88
CA CYS A 306 30.02 30.71 38.47
C CYS A 306 30.62 29.38 38.01
N ARG A 307 29.89 28.58 37.27
CA ARG A 307 30.28 27.21 36.92
C ARG A 307 31.03 27.16 35.60
N VAL A 308 32.06 26.38 35.53
CA VAL A 308 32.68 25.97 34.27
C VAL A 308 32.20 24.58 33.91
N ALA A 309 32.02 24.29 32.62
CA ALA A 309 31.46 23.05 32.14
C ALA A 309 32.50 22.18 31.44
N SER A 310 32.34 20.88 31.54
CA SER A 310 33.12 19.89 30.79
C SER A 310 32.73 19.87 29.29
N ASN A 311 33.42 19.03 28.50
CA ASN A 311 32.86 18.53 27.26
C ASN A 311 31.54 17.80 27.53
N ILE A 312 30.73 17.61 26.45
CA ILE A 312 29.47 16.90 26.51
C ILE A 312 29.74 15.41 26.27
N ALA A 313 29.11 14.57 27.08
CA ALA A 313 29.01 13.15 26.86
C ALA A 313 27.61 12.78 26.39
N ILE A 314 27.50 12.02 25.32
CA ILE A 314 26.24 11.72 24.62
C ILE A 314 25.91 10.23 24.80
N VAL A 315 24.74 9.94 25.33
CA VAL A 315 24.16 8.60 25.37
C VAL A 315 22.95 8.59 24.43
N THR A 316 23.04 7.79 23.36
CA THR A 316 21.94 7.57 22.43
C THR A 316 21.24 6.27 22.80
N ALA A 317 19.99 6.35 23.24
CA ALA A 317 19.15 5.19 23.51
C ALA A 317 18.25 4.89 22.31
N ASN A 318 18.44 3.75 21.70
CA ASN A 318 17.64 3.26 20.58
C ASN A 318 16.39 2.53 21.08
N THR A 319 15.39 2.37 20.20
CA THR A 319 14.14 1.70 20.55
C THR A 319 14.39 0.25 20.91
N THR A 320 13.79 -0.25 22.01
CA THR A 320 13.63 -1.67 22.25
C THR A 320 12.79 -2.28 21.12
N VAL A 321 13.17 -3.46 20.72
CA VAL A 321 12.42 -4.20 19.70
C VAL A 321 11.16 -4.78 20.33
N PRO A 322 9.93 -4.31 19.96
CA PRO A 322 8.70 -4.95 20.41
C PRO A 322 8.63 -6.33 19.76
N LEU A 323 8.45 -7.36 20.56
CA LEU A 323 8.48 -8.73 20.09
C LEU A 323 7.22 -9.48 20.51
N ASN A 324 6.53 -10.06 19.52
CA ASN A 324 5.44 -10.98 19.73
C ASN A 324 5.56 -12.10 18.68
N VAL A 325 5.68 -13.34 19.15
CA VAL A 325 5.85 -14.52 18.32
C VAL A 325 4.57 -15.32 18.28
N THR A 326 4.10 -15.66 17.10
CA THR A 326 2.93 -16.53 16.90
C THR A 326 3.23 -17.59 15.83
N ALA A 327 2.46 -18.66 15.84
CA ALA A 327 2.53 -19.72 14.85
C ALA A 327 1.13 -20.03 14.30
N GLY A 328 1.06 -20.35 13.04
CA GLY A 328 -0.12 -20.98 12.45
C GLY A 328 -0.31 -22.40 12.97
N PRO A 329 -1.47 -23.02 12.69
CA PRO A 329 -1.72 -24.40 13.07
C PRO A 329 -0.69 -25.34 12.41
N ALA A 330 -0.07 -26.18 13.22
CA ALA A 330 0.90 -27.16 12.74
C ALA A 330 0.19 -28.50 12.47
N CYS A 331 -0.21 -28.69 11.23
CA CYS A 331 -0.93 -29.89 10.80
C CYS A 331 -0.01 -30.82 10.01
N LEU A 332 0.02 -32.09 10.37
CA LEU A 332 0.89 -33.11 9.75
C LEU A 332 0.76 -33.11 8.22
N GLY A 333 1.87 -33.02 7.50
CA GLY A 333 1.92 -33.01 6.03
C GLY A 333 1.50 -31.69 5.37
N LYS A 334 1.00 -30.71 6.13
CA LYS A 334 0.65 -29.38 5.63
C LYS A 334 1.81 -28.39 5.83
N ALA A 335 1.60 -27.14 5.45
CA ALA A 335 2.53 -26.05 5.74
C ALA A 335 2.16 -25.36 7.05
N MET A 336 3.17 -24.96 7.83
CA MET A 336 3.05 -24.15 9.03
C MET A 336 3.85 -22.86 8.84
N ASN A 337 3.26 -21.73 9.17
CA ASN A 337 3.92 -20.44 9.16
C ASN A 337 4.26 -20.01 10.58
N LEU A 338 5.46 -19.47 10.76
CA LEU A 338 5.84 -18.74 11.95
C LEU A 338 5.73 -17.24 11.67
N TYR A 339 5.29 -16.50 12.67
CA TYR A 339 5.09 -15.06 12.57
C TYR A 339 5.79 -14.36 13.71
N VAL A 340 6.39 -13.23 13.42
CA VAL A 340 6.96 -12.32 14.39
C VAL A 340 6.60 -10.89 14.02
N THR A 341 6.37 -10.03 15.02
CA THR A 341 6.23 -8.60 14.78
C THR A 341 7.62 -7.97 14.66
N GLY A 342 7.84 -7.17 13.64
CA GLY A 342 9.06 -6.40 13.41
C GLY A 342 8.80 -5.31 12.38
N ASP A 343 9.64 -4.27 12.38
CA ASP A 343 9.58 -3.20 11.38
C ASP A 343 10.59 -3.46 10.25
N GLY A 344 10.42 -2.76 9.13
CA GLY A 344 11.33 -2.88 7.99
C GLY A 344 12.78 -2.56 8.36
N GLY A 345 13.71 -3.41 7.92
CA GLY A 345 15.14 -3.26 8.19
C GLY A 345 15.68 -4.08 9.36
N TYR A 346 14.82 -4.81 10.11
CA TYR A 346 15.28 -5.76 11.11
C TYR A 346 15.89 -7.02 10.48
N THR A 347 16.83 -7.65 11.20
CA THR A 347 17.33 -8.98 10.87
C THR A 347 16.71 -10.00 11.82
N PHE A 348 16.44 -11.19 11.28
CA PHE A 348 15.77 -12.28 11.99
C PHE A 348 16.70 -13.49 12.07
N GLN A 349 16.66 -14.17 13.18
CA GLN A 349 17.36 -15.43 13.38
C GLN A 349 16.46 -16.39 14.14
N TRP A 350 15.88 -17.33 13.41
CA TRP A 350 15.06 -18.38 13.96
C TRP A 350 15.87 -19.63 14.25
N SER A 351 15.49 -20.34 15.29
CA SER A 351 15.95 -21.68 15.61
C SER A 351 14.81 -22.53 16.17
N GLY A 352 14.85 -23.84 15.97
CA GLY A 352 13.77 -24.72 16.40
C GLY A 352 14.15 -26.22 16.34
N PRO A 353 13.15 -27.11 16.50
CA PRO A 353 13.33 -28.56 16.43
C PRO A 353 13.94 -29.01 15.10
N GLY A 354 14.58 -30.19 15.10
CA GLY A 354 15.16 -30.77 13.89
C GLY A 354 16.31 -29.96 13.27
N ASN A 355 17.00 -29.12 14.05
CA ASN A 355 18.00 -28.15 13.58
C ASN A 355 17.41 -27.07 12.66
N PHE A 356 16.13 -26.76 12.81
CA PHE A 356 15.51 -25.69 12.07
C PHE A 356 16.24 -24.37 12.31
N SER A 357 16.56 -23.67 11.23
CA SER A 357 17.15 -22.33 11.24
C SER A 357 16.64 -21.53 10.04
N SER A 358 16.32 -20.27 10.26
CA SER A 358 15.88 -19.36 9.19
C SER A 358 16.21 -17.91 9.53
N ASN A 359 16.52 -17.12 8.51
CA ASN A 359 16.69 -15.67 8.63
C ASN A 359 15.52 -14.90 8.01
N ASN A 360 14.49 -15.60 7.55
CA ASN A 360 13.28 -14.95 7.02
C ASN A 360 12.43 -14.43 8.17
N GLU A 361 11.75 -13.31 7.94
CA GLU A 361 10.78 -12.74 8.89
C GLU A 361 9.63 -13.73 9.16
N PHE A 362 9.09 -14.34 8.10
CA PHE A 362 7.99 -15.30 8.16
C PHE A 362 8.39 -16.63 7.55
N PRO A 363 9.13 -17.48 8.28
CA PRO A 363 9.54 -18.77 7.74
C PRO A 363 8.37 -19.73 7.66
N ILE A 364 8.43 -20.60 6.64
CA ILE A 364 7.43 -21.63 6.37
C ILE A 364 8.09 -22.99 6.52
N ILE A 365 7.47 -23.87 7.28
CA ILE A 365 7.89 -25.27 7.43
C ILE A 365 6.91 -26.13 6.64
N THR A 366 7.42 -26.87 5.65
CA THR A 366 6.59 -27.71 4.77
C THR A 366 7.41 -28.86 4.14
N PRO A 367 6.91 -30.11 4.17
CA PRO A 367 5.76 -30.56 4.95
C PRO A 367 6.08 -30.68 6.44
N VAL A 368 5.12 -30.35 7.30
CA VAL A 368 5.26 -30.50 8.76
C VAL A 368 5.26 -31.98 9.14
N VAL A 369 6.19 -32.37 10.00
CA VAL A 369 6.28 -33.74 10.58
C VAL A 369 6.19 -33.67 12.12
N TYR A 370 5.94 -34.80 12.79
CA TYR A 370 5.83 -34.81 14.26
C TYR A 370 7.09 -34.33 14.98
N ALA A 371 8.26 -34.51 14.36
CA ALA A 371 9.55 -34.06 14.90
C ALA A 371 9.67 -32.52 14.94
N ASP A 372 8.81 -31.78 14.24
CA ASP A 372 8.76 -30.33 14.26
C ASP A 372 8.01 -29.77 15.49
N SER A 373 7.47 -30.64 16.35
CA SER A 373 6.93 -30.23 17.65
C SER A 373 8.05 -29.77 18.57
N GLY A 374 7.90 -28.59 19.16
CA GLY A 374 8.84 -28.07 20.14
C GLY A 374 8.92 -26.55 20.20
N MET A 375 9.92 -26.02 20.86
CA MET A 375 10.14 -24.60 21.02
C MET A 375 10.81 -24.01 19.76
N TYR A 376 10.18 -23.01 19.20
CA TYR A 376 10.78 -22.14 18.19
C TYR A 376 11.14 -20.82 18.84
N LYS A 377 12.40 -20.43 18.69
CA LYS A 377 12.94 -19.17 19.20
C LYS A 377 13.31 -18.28 18.04
N VAL A 378 12.96 -16.99 18.13
CA VAL A 378 13.49 -15.98 17.23
C VAL A 378 14.27 -14.93 18.01
N THR A 379 15.36 -14.49 17.41
CA THR A 379 16.07 -13.27 17.81
C THR A 379 15.93 -12.29 16.67
N ILE A 380 15.43 -11.08 16.99
CA ILE A 380 15.37 -9.98 16.02
C ILE A 380 16.35 -8.89 16.44
N THR A 381 16.99 -8.26 15.45
CA THR A 381 17.95 -7.19 15.68
C THR A 381 17.59 -6.03 14.77
N SER A 382 17.44 -4.84 15.40
CA SER A 382 17.17 -3.59 14.67
C SER A 382 18.40 -3.09 13.91
N PRO A 383 18.26 -2.19 12.94
CA PRO A 383 19.39 -1.54 12.26
C PRO A 383 20.35 -0.85 13.23
N ASP A 384 19.84 -0.38 14.34
CA ASP A 384 20.61 0.30 15.40
C ASP A 384 21.34 -0.69 16.34
N GLY A 385 21.25 -2.00 16.08
CA GLY A 385 21.93 -3.05 16.85
C GLY A 385 21.18 -3.52 18.11
N CYS A 386 19.97 -3.06 18.37
CA CYS A 386 19.17 -3.55 19.49
C CYS A 386 18.49 -4.87 19.15
N SER A 387 18.65 -5.87 20.01
CA SER A 387 18.08 -7.20 19.80
C SER A 387 17.13 -7.60 20.93
N ALA A 388 16.12 -8.38 20.55
CA ALA A 388 15.22 -9.07 21.48
C ALA A 388 15.01 -10.51 21.02
N SER A 389 14.69 -11.38 21.98
CA SER A 389 14.39 -12.79 21.69
C SER A 389 13.11 -13.20 22.38
N ASP A 390 12.29 -13.97 21.66
CA ASP A 390 11.09 -14.59 22.20
C ASP A 390 10.93 -16.00 21.62
N SER A 391 10.02 -16.80 22.18
CA SER A 391 9.84 -18.17 21.76
C SER A 391 8.40 -18.62 21.88
N ILE A 392 8.00 -19.54 21.00
CA ILE A 392 6.68 -20.15 20.98
C ILE A 392 6.79 -21.67 21.00
N LEU A 393 5.95 -22.33 21.78
CA LEU A 393 5.80 -23.78 21.76
C LEU A 393 4.81 -24.19 20.68
N VAL A 394 5.26 -24.94 19.69
CA VAL A 394 4.46 -25.50 18.62
C VAL A 394 4.21 -26.99 18.91
N LYS A 395 2.96 -27.41 18.74
CA LYS A 395 2.56 -28.82 18.78
C LYS A 395 1.97 -29.21 17.44
N VAL A 396 2.50 -30.30 16.86
CA VAL A 396 1.99 -30.84 15.59
C VAL A 396 0.80 -31.75 15.85
N TYR A 397 -0.27 -31.52 15.11
CA TYR A 397 -1.53 -32.28 15.17
C TYR A 397 -1.68 -33.15 13.92
N ALA A 398 -2.32 -34.30 14.09
CA ALA A 398 -2.75 -35.10 12.94
C ALA A 398 -3.85 -34.36 12.17
N VAL A 399 -3.88 -34.51 10.85
CA VAL A 399 -5.02 -34.05 10.06
C VAL A 399 -6.16 -35.06 10.14
N PRO A 400 -7.42 -34.64 10.27
CA PRO A 400 -8.55 -35.56 10.23
C PRO A 400 -8.62 -36.26 8.86
N SER A 401 -8.97 -37.55 8.87
CA SER A 401 -9.32 -38.22 7.63
C SER A 401 -10.60 -37.65 7.03
N VAL A 402 -10.73 -37.66 5.70
CA VAL A 402 -11.90 -37.14 5.00
C VAL A 402 -12.26 -38.05 3.81
N SER A 403 -13.55 -38.25 3.60
CA SER A 403 -14.11 -38.92 2.42
C SER A 403 -15.40 -38.23 2.03
N ALA A 404 -15.56 -37.87 0.77
CA ALA A 404 -16.78 -37.25 0.25
C ALA A 404 -17.78 -38.26 -0.35
N GLY A 405 -17.41 -39.55 -0.36
CA GLY A 405 -18.14 -40.57 -1.11
C GLY A 405 -17.82 -40.59 -2.61
N PRO A 406 -18.45 -41.51 -3.34
CA PRO A 406 -18.21 -41.64 -4.79
C PRO A 406 -18.95 -40.58 -5.61
N ASP A 407 -18.44 -40.31 -6.80
CA ASP A 407 -19.16 -39.56 -7.83
C ASP A 407 -20.45 -40.29 -8.22
N THR A 408 -21.51 -39.55 -8.47
CA THR A 408 -22.83 -40.11 -8.75
C THR A 408 -23.55 -39.32 -9.85
N SER A 409 -24.36 -40.01 -10.64
CA SER A 409 -25.20 -39.38 -11.66
C SER A 409 -26.67 -39.47 -11.26
N ILE A 410 -27.39 -38.37 -11.34
CA ILE A 410 -28.83 -38.30 -11.06
C ILE A 410 -29.56 -37.53 -12.15
N CYS A 411 -30.85 -37.82 -12.28
CA CYS A 411 -31.69 -37.09 -13.21
C CYS A 411 -32.03 -35.70 -12.71
N LYS A 412 -32.12 -34.74 -13.59
CA LYS A 412 -32.53 -33.38 -13.28
C LYS A 412 -33.80 -33.34 -12.45
N GLY A 413 -33.71 -32.65 -11.29
CA GLY A 413 -34.80 -32.56 -10.31
C GLY A 413 -34.93 -33.79 -9.37
N SER A 414 -34.00 -34.75 -9.44
CA SER A 414 -33.89 -35.85 -8.47
C SER A 414 -32.88 -35.46 -7.37
N SER A 415 -32.88 -36.17 -6.28
CA SER A 415 -31.99 -35.98 -5.15
C SER A 415 -31.13 -37.22 -4.90
N VAL A 416 -29.98 -37.02 -4.27
CA VAL A 416 -29.08 -38.08 -3.80
C VAL A 416 -28.51 -37.71 -2.44
N GLN A 417 -28.34 -38.71 -1.58
CA GLN A 417 -27.66 -38.49 -0.30
C GLN A 417 -26.13 -38.59 -0.52
N LEU A 418 -25.43 -37.54 -0.12
CA LEU A 418 -23.97 -37.57 -0.10
C LEU A 418 -23.50 -38.46 1.05
N SER A 419 -22.37 -39.15 0.85
CA SER A 419 -21.80 -40.07 1.83
C SER A 419 -20.48 -39.54 2.37
N GLY A 420 -20.55 -38.35 3.03
CA GLY A 420 -19.39 -37.76 3.65
C GLY A 420 -19.02 -38.43 4.97
N GLY A 421 -17.72 -38.46 5.27
CA GLY A 421 -17.21 -39.02 6.53
C GLY A 421 -15.79 -38.56 6.82
N GLY A 422 -15.36 -38.82 8.06
CA GLY A 422 -14.01 -38.51 8.52
C GLY A 422 -13.89 -38.52 10.03
N THR A 423 -12.69 -38.28 10.54
CA THR A 423 -12.37 -38.32 11.98
C THR A 423 -12.47 -36.96 12.69
N GLY A 424 -12.91 -35.91 11.98
CA GLY A 424 -13.10 -34.59 12.57
C GLY A 424 -14.42 -34.44 13.32
N THR A 425 -14.58 -33.32 14.00
CA THR A 425 -15.78 -32.96 14.79
C THR A 425 -16.76 -32.05 14.04
N SER A 426 -16.33 -31.46 12.93
CA SER A 426 -17.15 -30.60 12.09
C SER A 426 -17.02 -30.92 10.62
N TYR A 427 -18.10 -30.72 9.89
CA TYR A 427 -18.24 -30.98 8.47
C TYR A 427 -18.72 -29.71 7.79
N THR A 428 -18.18 -29.38 6.63
CA THR A 428 -18.65 -28.25 5.83
C THR A 428 -18.59 -28.60 4.35
N TRP A 429 -19.72 -28.59 3.68
CA TRP A 429 -19.83 -28.79 2.24
C TRP A 429 -19.90 -27.45 1.49
N THR A 430 -19.18 -27.34 0.39
CA THR A 430 -19.18 -26.18 -0.48
C THR A 430 -19.29 -26.61 -1.94
N PRO A 431 -20.17 -26.01 -2.75
CA PRO A 431 -21.16 -24.99 -2.39
C PRO A 431 -22.29 -25.52 -1.50
N ALA A 432 -22.95 -24.63 -0.76
CA ALA A 432 -24.13 -24.99 0.03
C ALA A 432 -25.42 -25.11 -0.81
N ALA A 433 -25.40 -24.56 -2.02
CA ALA A 433 -26.53 -24.58 -2.95
C ALA A 433 -26.93 -26.01 -3.33
N GLY A 434 -28.21 -26.29 -3.28
CA GLY A 434 -28.76 -27.61 -3.58
C GLY A 434 -28.58 -28.65 -2.47
N LEU A 435 -28.05 -28.29 -1.29
CA LEU A 435 -27.92 -29.18 -0.15
C LEU A 435 -29.01 -28.94 0.88
N SER A 436 -29.50 -30.01 1.51
CA SER A 436 -30.46 -29.94 2.66
C SER A 436 -29.84 -29.24 3.87
N ALA A 437 -28.53 -29.40 4.09
CA ALA A 437 -27.72 -28.72 5.08
C ALA A 437 -26.24 -28.84 4.61
N ASN A 438 -25.41 -27.84 4.88
CA ASN A 438 -24.02 -27.89 4.50
C ASN A 438 -23.06 -28.23 5.64
N ASN A 439 -23.56 -28.40 6.86
CA ASN A 439 -22.79 -28.61 8.08
C ASN A 439 -22.98 -30.00 8.72
N ILE A 440 -23.50 -30.96 7.96
CA ILE A 440 -23.65 -32.36 8.37
C ILE A 440 -22.85 -33.29 7.45
N ALA A 441 -22.48 -34.47 7.95
CA ALA A 441 -21.67 -35.42 7.16
C ALA A 441 -22.39 -35.86 5.88
N ASN A 442 -23.69 -36.18 5.97
CA ASN A 442 -24.47 -36.82 4.89
C ASN A 442 -25.69 -35.96 4.50
N PRO A 443 -25.52 -34.81 3.83
CA PRO A 443 -26.64 -34.01 3.35
C PRO A 443 -27.30 -34.67 2.12
N VAL A 444 -28.57 -34.34 1.89
CA VAL A 444 -29.24 -34.63 0.63
C VAL A 444 -28.88 -33.51 -0.38
N ALA A 445 -28.40 -33.89 -1.54
CA ALA A 445 -28.07 -32.99 -2.64
C ALA A 445 -29.14 -33.04 -3.74
N THR A 446 -29.57 -31.87 -4.21
CA THR A 446 -30.52 -31.68 -5.30
C THR A 446 -30.04 -30.53 -6.19
N PRO A 447 -28.90 -30.66 -6.84
CA PRO A 447 -28.36 -29.60 -7.69
C PRO A 447 -29.12 -29.50 -9.01
N ASP A 448 -29.24 -28.29 -9.56
CA ASP A 448 -29.88 -28.02 -10.86
C ASP A 448 -28.96 -28.29 -12.06
N SER A 449 -27.67 -28.40 -11.84
CA SER A 449 -26.62 -28.68 -12.82
C SER A 449 -25.51 -29.53 -12.22
N THR A 450 -24.69 -30.16 -13.05
CA THR A 450 -23.51 -30.92 -12.60
C THR A 450 -22.69 -30.07 -11.64
N THR A 451 -22.52 -30.55 -10.41
CA THR A 451 -21.92 -29.82 -9.30
C THR A 451 -20.87 -30.68 -8.60
N THR A 452 -19.70 -30.10 -8.39
CA THR A 452 -18.67 -30.66 -7.52
C THR A 452 -18.87 -30.12 -6.11
N TYR A 453 -19.15 -30.97 -5.17
CA TYR A 453 -19.24 -30.64 -3.74
C TYR A 453 -17.93 -30.98 -3.06
N LEU A 454 -17.31 -30.00 -2.42
CA LEU A 454 -16.11 -30.15 -1.61
C LEU A 454 -16.51 -30.28 -0.14
N LEU A 455 -16.14 -31.40 0.47
CA LEU A 455 -16.28 -31.62 1.90
C LEU A 455 -14.99 -31.19 2.60
N THR A 456 -15.11 -30.30 3.57
CA THR A 456 -14.06 -29.99 4.55
C THR A 456 -14.42 -30.63 5.87
N VAL A 457 -13.52 -31.43 6.41
CA VAL A 457 -13.64 -32.04 7.74
C VAL A 457 -12.60 -31.43 8.66
N SER A 458 -12.98 -30.91 9.81
CA SER A 458 -12.10 -30.25 10.77
C SER A 458 -12.28 -30.80 12.18
N ASP A 459 -11.21 -30.82 12.95
CA ASP A 459 -11.20 -31.10 14.39
C ASP A 459 -11.13 -29.85 15.26
N GLY A 460 -11.20 -28.65 14.63
CA GLY A 460 -11.07 -27.33 15.27
C GLY A 460 -9.65 -26.75 15.13
N THR A 461 -8.63 -27.57 14.91
CA THR A 461 -7.24 -27.14 14.71
C THR A 461 -6.80 -27.39 13.27
N CYS A 462 -6.97 -28.62 12.82
CA CYS A 462 -6.59 -29.08 11.49
C CYS A 462 -7.82 -29.44 10.66
N HIS A 463 -7.70 -29.38 9.35
CA HIS A 463 -8.74 -29.79 8.43
C HIS A 463 -8.15 -30.47 7.19
N ASP A 464 -8.96 -31.27 6.54
CA ASP A 464 -8.66 -31.82 5.22
C ASP A 464 -9.92 -31.80 4.35
N THR A 465 -9.75 -32.03 3.04
CA THR A 465 -10.82 -31.88 2.07
C THR A 465 -10.87 -33.06 1.10
N ALA A 466 -12.10 -33.43 0.72
CA ALA A 466 -12.37 -34.38 -0.34
C ALA A 466 -13.55 -33.86 -1.20
N SER A 467 -13.66 -34.31 -2.43
CA SER A 467 -14.74 -33.87 -3.34
C SER A 467 -15.56 -35.05 -3.85
N ALA A 468 -16.84 -34.78 -4.13
CA ALA A 468 -17.74 -35.68 -4.85
C ALA A 468 -18.43 -34.89 -5.95
N ILE A 469 -18.55 -35.48 -7.13
CA ILE A 469 -19.22 -34.90 -8.29
C ILE A 469 -20.61 -35.51 -8.45
N ILE A 470 -21.61 -34.64 -8.48
CA ILE A 470 -22.98 -35.04 -8.81
C ILE A 470 -23.27 -34.60 -10.23
N ASN A 471 -23.29 -35.58 -11.16
CA ASN A 471 -23.58 -35.35 -12.56
C ASN A 471 -25.09 -35.29 -12.78
N ILE A 472 -25.58 -34.24 -13.42
CA ILE A 472 -26.98 -34.09 -13.76
C ILE A 472 -27.23 -34.57 -15.17
N LEU A 473 -28.14 -35.53 -15.24
CA LEU A 473 -28.60 -36.09 -16.51
C LEU A 473 -29.95 -35.47 -16.89
N ASP A 474 -30.07 -35.02 -18.12
CA ASP A 474 -31.33 -34.52 -18.65
C ASP A 474 -32.33 -35.68 -18.87
N LYS A 475 -33.57 -35.45 -18.47
CA LYS A 475 -34.66 -36.41 -18.72
C LYS A 475 -34.90 -36.58 -20.21
N PRO A 476 -35.32 -37.79 -20.67
CA PRO A 476 -35.67 -38.00 -22.03
C PRO A 476 -36.86 -37.13 -22.47
N VAL A 477 -36.80 -36.61 -23.68
CA VAL A 477 -37.87 -35.85 -24.33
C VAL A 477 -38.10 -36.45 -25.71
N ALA A 478 -39.35 -36.73 -26.01
CA ALA A 478 -39.77 -37.19 -27.30
C ALA A 478 -40.63 -36.12 -27.98
N ASN A 479 -40.47 -35.92 -29.29
CA ASN A 479 -41.37 -35.13 -30.12
C ASN A 479 -41.52 -35.87 -31.46
N ALA A 480 -42.71 -36.37 -31.72
CA ALA A 480 -43.04 -37.17 -32.89
C ALA A 480 -43.29 -36.32 -34.16
N GLY A 481 -43.36 -34.99 -34.00
CA GLY A 481 -43.68 -34.06 -35.07
C GLY A 481 -45.18 -33.85 -35.26
N SER A 482 -45.56 -33.13 -36.31
CA SER A 482 -46.96 -32.82 -36.63
C SER A 482 -47.62 -33.95 -37.41
N ALA A 483 -48.94 -34.05 -37.31
CA ALA A 483 -49.76 -34.99 -38.06
C ALA A 483 -49.56 -34.81 -39.58
N HIS A 484 -49.63 -35.93 -40.30
CA HIS A 484 -49.45 -35.99 -41.74
C HIS A 484 -50.64 -36.66 -42.41
N PHE A 485 -50.76 -36.51 -43.72
CA PHE A 485 -51.63 -37.34 -44.57
C PHE A 485 -50.86 -37.80 -45.76
N ILE A 486 -51.26 -38.97 -46.28
CA ILE A 486 -50.75 -39.57 -47.53
C ILE A 486 -51.91 -40.14 -48.32
N PHE A 487 -51.71 -40.38 -49.58
CA PHE A 487 -52.64 -41.24 -50.32
C PHE A 487 -52.16 -42.71 -50.27
N GLU A 488 -53.12 -43.62 -50.36
CA GLU A 488 -52.89 -45.08 -50.41
C GLU A 488 -51.72 -45.42 -51.39
N GLY A 489 -50.70 -46.11 -50.85
CA GLY A 489 -49.48 -46.49 -51.60
C GLY A 489 -48.39 -45.41 -51.65
N GLN A 490 -48.59 -44.28 -51.03
CA GLN A 490 -47.53 -43.25 -50.81
C GLN A 490 -46.81 -43.47 -49.50
N SER A 491 -45.66 -42.82 -49.37
CA SER A 491 -44.84 -42.79 -48.16
C SER A 491 -44.57 -41.39 -47.75
N ILE A 492 -44.29 -41.20 -46.43
CA ILE A 492 -43.88 -39.92 -45.83
C ILE A 492 -42.79 -40.16 -44.82
N THR A 493 -41.89 -39.20 -44.68
CA THR A 493 -40.88 -39.20 -43.61
C THR A 493 -41.46 -38.57 -42.35
N LEU A 494 -41.40 -39.26 -41.21
CA LEU A 494 -41.74 -38.70 -39.93
C LEU A 494 -40.59 -37.80 -39.47
N ASN A 495 -40.91 -36.68 -38.80
CA ASN A 495 -39.95 -35.68 -38.36
C ASN A 495 -39.77 -35.74 -36.82
N GLY A 496 -39.42 -36.91 -36.32
CA GLY A 496 -39.18 -37.10 -34.91
C GLY A 496 -37.89 -36.42 -34.43
N THR A 497 -37.93 -35.93 -33.21
CA THR A 497 -36.75 -35.45 -32.48
C THR A 497 -36.73 -36.04 -31.07
N ALA A 498 -35.52 -36.29 -30.58
CA ALA A 498 -35.31 -36.83 -29.24
C ALA A 498 -34.24 -35.97 -28.50
N GLY A 499 -34.41 -35.78 -27.23
CA GLY A 499 -33.45 -35.10 -26.34
C GLY A 499 -33.30 -35.87 -25.04
N GLY A 500 -32.26 -35.50 -24.24
CA GLY A 500 -31.94 -36.13 -22.95
C GLY A 500 -30.52 -36.70 -22.92
N SER A 501 -30.12 -37.17 -21.75
CA SER A 501 -28.81 -37.79 -21.54
C SER A 501 -28.90 -39.32 -21.69
N ASP A 502 -27.89 -39.91 -22.33
CA ASP A 502 -27.75 -41.36 -22.52
C ASP A 502 -29.04 -42.01 -23.02
N ILE A 503 -29.59 -41.48 -24.12
CA ILE A 503 -30.85 -41.89 -24.68
C ILE A 503 -30.70 -42.91 -25.80
N SER A 504 -31.66 -43.85 -25.89
CA SER A 504 -32.00 -44.64 -27.03
C SER A 504 -33.43 -44.34 -27.46
N TYR A 505 -33.81 -44.59 -28.71
CA TYR A 505 -35.13 -44.27 -29.18
C TYR A 505 -35.60 -45.28 -30.24
N TYR A 506 -36.92 -45.46 -30.32
CA TYR A 506 -37.55 -46.32 -31.33
C TYR A 506 -39.00 -45.90 -31.55
N TRP A 507 -39.51 -46.24 -32.72
CA TRP A 507 -40.90 -46.02 -33.11
C TRP A 507 -41.74 -47.28 -32.97
N THR A 508 -42.99 -47.08 -32.59
CA THR A 508 -44.02 -48.12 -32.65
C THR A 508 -45.24 -47.62 -33.41
N PRO A 509 -45.96 -48.50 -34.15
CA PRO A 509 -45.65 -49.90 -34.44
C PRO A 509 -44.41 -50.07 -35.33
N GLY A 510 -43.55 -51.02 -35.03
CA GLY A 510 -42.32 -51.37 -35.77
C GLY A 510 -42.54 -52.42 -36.83
N ASN A 511 -43.67 -52.37 -37.55
CA ASN A 511 -44.06 -53.32 -38.59
C ASN A 511 -43.45 -52.97 -39.95
N TYR A 512 -43.82 -53.71 -41.05
CA TYR A 512 -43.31 -53.55 -42.40
C TYR A 512 -43.63 -52.19 -43.03
N PHE A 513 -44.44 -51.38 -42.43
CA PHE A 513 -44.79 -50.04 -42.95
C PHE A 513 -43.90 -48.91 -42.45
N ILE A 514 -42.82 -49.19 -41.72
CA ILE A 514 -41.80 -48.27 -41.27
C ILE A 514 -40.42 -48.77 -41.77
N SER A 515 -39.63 -47.89 -42.37
CA SER A 515 -38.34 -48.26 -42.99
C SER A 515 -37.31 -48.76 -41.97
N ASN A 516 -37.18 -48.05 -40.85
CA ASN A 516 -36.36 -48.41 -39.71
C ASN A 516 -36.92 -47.72 -38.45
N PRO A 517 -37.45 -48.47 -37.50
CA PRO A 517 -38.01 -47.89 -36.30
C PRO A 517 -36.96 -47.33 -35.32
N GLY A 518 -35.66 -47.63 -35.51
CA GLY A 518 -34.56 -47.16 -34.69
C GLY A 518 -33.93 -45.83 -35.12
N ILE A 519 -34.49 -45.13 -36.09
CA ILE A 519 -34.03 -43.79 -36.48
C ILE A 519 -35.08 -42.72 -36.20
N LEU A 520 -34.68 -41.48 -36.00
CA LEU A 520 -35.59 -40.39 -35.65
C LEU A 520 -36.51 -39.98 -36.81
N GLN A 521 -36.08 -40.14 -38.02
CA GLN A 521 -36.81 -39.75 -39.25
C GLN A 521 -37.04 -40.93 -40.18
N PRO A 522 -37.84 -41.93 -39.77
CA PRO A 522 -38.15 -43.06 -40.60
C PRO A 522 -39.14 -42.69 -41.72
N VAL A 523 -39.06 -43.40 -42.84
CA VAL A 523 -40.07 -43.35 -43.89
C VAL A 523 -41.17 -44.33 -43.53
N VAL A 524 -42.43 -43.88 -43.56
CA VAL A 524 -43.60 -44.71 -43.27
C VAL A 524 -44.54 -44.73 -44.46
N SER A 525 -45.20 -45.89 -44.70
CA SER A 525 -46.16 -46.13 -45.80
C SER A 525 -47.35 -46.93 -45.31
N PRO A 526 -48.11 -46.47 -44.34
CA PRO A 526 -49.24 -47.20 -43.74
C PRO A 526 -50.36 -47.39 -44.77
N LEU A 527 -51.05 -48.50 -44.66
CA LEU A 527 -52.18 -48.84 -45.58
C LEU A 527 -53.53 -48.29 -45.06
N GLN A 528 -53.57 -47.88 -43.80
CA GLN A 528 -54.73 -47.28 -43.12
C GLN A 528 -54.26 -46.22 -42.10
N ASP A 529 -55.19 -45.43 -41.60
CA ASP A 529 -54.96 -44.47 -40.60
C ASP A 529 -54.14 -45.08 -39.45
N THR A 530 -52.96 -44.53 -39.19
CA THR A 530 -52.00 -45.10 -38.24
C THR A 530 -51.39 -44.02 -37.38
N THR A 531 -51.34 -44.29 -36.06
CA THR A 531 -50.58 -43.46 -35.10
C THR A 531 -49.24 -44.11 -34.86
N TYR A 532 -48.15 -43.36 -35.11
CA TYR A 532 -46.78 -43.74 -34.78
C TYR A 532 -46.39 -43.06 -33.49
N THR A 533 -45.79 -43.80 -32.53
CA THR A 533 -45.31 -43.28 -31.25
C THR A 533 -43.78 -43.38 -31.22
N LEU A 534 -43.11 -42.25 -31.02
CA LEU A 534 -41.69 -42.19 -30.74
C LEU A 534 -41.49 -42.42 -29.25
N HIS A 535 -40.78 -43.46 -28.88
CA HIS A 535 -40.34 -43.76 -27.53
C HIS A 535 -38.89 -43.34 -27.41
N VAL A 536 -38.56 -42.56 -26.36
CA VAL A 536 -37.19 -42.16 -25.98
C VAL A 536 -36.95 -42.72 -24.60
N VAL A 537 -35.88 -43.47 -24.44
CA VAL A 537 -35.53 -44.21 -23.24
C VAL A 537 -34.15 -43.78 -22.76
N SER A 538 -34.02 -43.32 -21.53
CA SER A 538 -32.76 -43.19 -20.80
C SER A 538 -32.75 -44.26 -19.69
N VAL A 539 -31.67 -45.03 -19.63
CA VAL A 539 -31.51 -46.08 -18.60
C VAL A 539 -31.59 -45.49 -17.17
N ALA A 540 -30.99 -44.31 -17.00
CA ALA A 540 -30.94 -43.64 -15.71
C ALA A 540 -32.20 -42.79 -15.43
N CYS A 541 -32.81 -42.16 -16.46
CA CYS A 541 -33.79 -41.10 -16.27
C CYS A 541 -35.19 -41.43 -16.76
N GLY A 542 -35.44 -42.70 -17.07
CA GLY A 542 -36.76 -43.19 -17.44
C GLY A 542 -37.10 -42.99 -18.91
N THR A 543 -38.41 -42.87 -19.23
CA THR A 543 -38.87 -42.84 -20.60
C THR A 543 -39.75 -41.63 -20.90
N ALA A 544 -39.76 -41.19 -22.12
CA ALA A 544 -40.72 -40.25 -22.69
C ALA A 544 -41.28 -40.81 -24.01
N ALA A 545 -42.49 -40.44 -24.34
CA ALA A 545 -43.10 -40.84 -25.60
C ALA A 545 -43.96 -39.69 -26.14
N ASP A 546 -44.04 -39.59 -27.46
CA ASP A 546 -44.92 -38.69 -28.19
C ASP A 546 -45.46 -39.37 -29.43
N SER A 547 -46.59 -38.95 -29.93
CA SER A 547 -47.27 -39.63 -31.03
C SER A 547 -47.64 -38.70 -32.16
N VAL A 548 -47.53 -39.22 -33.37
CA VAL A 548 -47.90 -38.54 -34.61
C VAL A 548 -48.90 -39.38 -35.37
N PHE A 549 -49.99 -38.76 -35.82
CA PHE A 549 -51.04 -39.41 -36.62
C PHE A 549 -50.77 -39.22 -38.09
N VAL A 550 -50.83 -40.33 -38.85
CA VAL A 550 -50.73 -40.34 -40.31
C VAL A 550 -52.06 -40.82 -40.91
N ARG A 551 -52.76 -39.91 -41.53
CA ARG A 551 -54.04 -40.23 -42.21
C ARG A 551 -53.77 -40.77 -43.59
N VAL A 552 -54.48 -41.80 -43.97
CA VAL A 552 -54.36 -42.42 -45.29
C VAL A 552 -55.65 -42.18 -46.08
N TYR A 553 -55.53 -41.42 -47.13
CA TYR A 553 -56.63 -41.19 -48.04
C TYR A 553 -56.64 -42.19 -49.15
N ALA A 554 -57.81 -42.67 -49.54
CA ALA A 554 -57.99 -43.57 -50.65
C ALA A 554 -57.57 -42.89 -51.95
N LYS A 555 -56.80 -43.56 -52.77
CA LYS A 555 -56.47 -43.09 -54.13
C LYS A 555 -57.70 -43.21 -55.03
N ILE A 556 -58.17 -42.07 -55.54
CA ILE A 556 -59.31 -42.04 -56.48
C ILE A 556 -58.85 -42.38 -57.90
N ALA A 557 -59.69 -43.09 -58.67
CA ALA A 557 -59.50 -43.29 -60.10
C ALA A 557 -60.58 -42.51 -60.85
N ILE A 558 -60.14 -41.58 -61.70
CA ILE A 558 -61.06 -40.72 -62.45
C ILE A 558 -61.11 -41.21 -63.87
N PRO A 559 -62.22 -41.82 -64.33
CA PRO A 559 -62.37 -42.23 -65.70
C PRO A 559 -62.39 -41.04 -66.67
N ASN A 560 -61.70 -41.14 -67.76
CA ASN A 560 -61.63 -40.07 -68.75
C ASN A 560 -62.77 -40.17 -69.83
N ALA A 561 -63.63 -41.21 -69.78
CA ALA A 561 -64.77 -41.35 -70.61
C ALA A 561 -65.88 -42.20 -69.95
N PHE A 562 -67.13 -42.03 -70.34
CA PHE A 562 -68.26 -42.87 -69.98
C PHE A 562 -69.33 -42.82 -71.10
N SER A 563 -70.22 -43.81 -71.16
CA SER A 563 -71.18 -43.98 -72.24
C SER A 563 -72.62 -44.08 -71.72
N PRO A 564 -73.31 -42.95 -71.44
CA PRO A 564 -74.67 -42.98 -70.92
C PRO A 564 -75.70 -43.33 -72.02
N ASN A 565 -75.76 -44.63 -72.39
CA ASN A 565 -76.62 -45.16 -73.43
C ASN A 565 -77.69 -46.17 -72.90
N ASN A 566 -77.74 -46.37 -71.56
CA ASN A 566 -78.62 -47.24 -70.79
C ASN A 566 -78.43 -48.75 -71.10
N ASP A 567 -77.19 -49.18 -71.45
CA ASP A 567 -76.88 -50.60 -71.61
C ASP A 567 -76.42 -51.30 -70.31
N GLY A 568 -76.31 -50.54 -69.24
CA GLY A 568 -75.86 -51.01 -67.92
C GLY A 568 -74.35 -50.98 -67.72
N VAL A 569 -73.56 -50.53 -68.74
CA VAL A 569 -72.11 -50.48 -68.68
C VAL A 569 -71.64 -49.05 -68.86
N ASN A 570 -70.94 -48.45 -67.83
CA ASN A 570 -70.43 -47.09 -67.84
C ASN A 570 -71.47 -46.00 -68.18
N ASP A 571 -72.74 -46.21 -67.80
CA ASP A 571 -73.85 -45.30 -68.02
C ASP A 571 -73.70 -44.01 -67.12
N VAL A 572 -72.88 -44.08 -66.08
CA VAL A 572 -72.58 -42.97 -65.19
C VAL A 572 -71.09 -42.78 -65.08
N TRP A 573 -70.65 -41.56 -64.91
CA TRP A 573 -69.25 -41.25 -64.63
C TRP A 573 -68.91 -41.64 -63.19
N ASN A 574 -68.52 -42.90 -63.03
CA ASN A 574 -68.21 -43.44 -61.71
C ASN A 574 -66.76 -43.13 -61.29
N ILE A 575 -66.53 -42.24 -60.41
CA ILE A 575 -65.19 -41.94 -59.87
C ILE A 575 -64.98 -42.87 -58.67
N GLU A 576 -64.19 -43.90 -58.83
CA GLU A 576 -63.93 -44.90 -57.82
C GLU A 576 -63.35 -44.27 -56.55
N LYS A 577 -63.85 -44.64 -55.35
CA LYS A 577 -63.45 -44.23 -54.05
C LYS A 577 -63.69 -42.72 -53.73
N LEU A 578 -64.29 -41.92 -54.61
CA LEU A 578 -64.58 -40.52 -54.36
C LEU A 578 -65.56 -40.34 -53.16
N TYR A 579 -66.43 -41.36 -52.99
CA TYR A 579 -67.36 -41.39 -51.81
C TYR A 579 -66.63 -41.36 -50.43
N THR A 580 -65.32 -41.70 -50.41
CA THR A 580 -64.51 -41.59 -49.18
C THR A 580 -64.16 -40.20 -48.86
N TYR A 581 -64.48 -39.20 -49.69
CA TYR A 581 -64.28 -37.80 -49.57
C TYR A 581 -65.62 -37.06 -49.47
N PRO A 582 -66.31 -37.10 -48.29
CA PRO A 582 -67.69 -36.58 -48.19
C PRO A 582 -67.76 -35.04 -48.37
N GLY A 583 -66.63 -34.34 -48.28
CA GLY A 583 -66.52 -32.95 -48.57
C GLY A 583 -66.13 -32.56 -49.97
N ALA A 584 -65.84 -33.58 -50.84
CA ALA A 584 -65.38 -33.30 -52.18
C ALA A 584 -66.42 -32.54 -53.00
N GLU A 585 -65.98 -31.64 -53.83
CA GLU A 585 -66.81 -30.88 -54.78
C GLU A 585 -66.37 -31.22 -56.18
N VAL A 586 -67.32 -31.76 -56.97
CA VAL A 586 -67.14 -32.12 -58.37
C VAL A 586 -67.90 -31.16 -59.22
N SER A 587 -67.28 -30.58 -60.21
CA SER A 587 -67.87 -29.70 -61.21
C SER A 587 -67.48 -30.16 -62.60
N VAL A 588 -68.41 -30.18 -63.49
CA VAL A 588 -68.14 -30.48 -64.95
C VAL A 588 -68.61 -29.33 -65.78
N TYR A 589 -67.81 -28.96 -66.74
CA TYR A 589 -68.03 -27.86 -67.68
C TYR A 589 -68.04 -28.31 -69.12
N ASN A 590 -68.88 -27.74 -69.96
CA ASN A 590 -68.79 -27.89 -71.38
C ASN A 590 -67.63 -27.06 -71.98
N ARG A 591 -67.36 -27.23 -73.30
CA ARG A 591 -66.29 -26.51 -74.02
C ARG A 591 -66.42 -24.99 -74.03
N TYR A 592 -67.57 -24.46 -73.62
CA TYR A 592 -67.85 -23.01 -73.55
C TYR A 592 -67.71 -22.47 -72.12
N GLY A 593 -67.27 -23.31 -71.18
CA GLY A 593 -67.09 -22.92 -69.81
C GLY A 593 -68.40 -22.89 -68.97
N GLN A 594 -69.52 -23.35 -69.53
CA GLN A 594 -70.75 -23.46 -68.76
C GLN A 594 -70.70 -24.70 -67.84
N GLN A 595 -71.03 -24.53 -66.59
CA GLN A 595 -71.15 -25.67 -65.69
C GLN A 595 -72.38 -26.48 -66.00
N VAL A 596 -72.17 -27.78 -66.29
CA VAL A 596 -73.24 -28.71 -66.64
C VAL A 596 -73.52 -29.74 -65.55
N PHE A 597 -72.68 -29.88 -64.62
CA PHE A 597 -72.86 -30.71 -63.45
C PHE A 597 -72.11 -30.13 -62.20
N SER A 598 -72.71 -30.28 -61.03
CA SER A 598 -72.10 -30.02 -59.77
C SER A 598 -72.62 -31.00 -58.72
N SER A 599 -71.69 -31.51 -57.89
CA SER A 599 -72.03 -32.40 -56.79
C SER A 599 -71.11 -32.14 -55.60
N LYS A 600 -71.65 -32.27 -54.41
CA LYS A 600 -70.88 -32.30 -53.15
C LYS A 600 -70.97 -33.71 -52.54
N GLY A 601 -69.80 -34.28 -52.25
CA GLY A 601 -69.64 -35.64 -51.75
C GLY A 601 -69.79 -36.72 -52.77
N TYR A 602 -70.27 -36.41 -53.97
CA TYR A 602 -70.44 -37.33 -55.17
C TYR A 602 -71.13 -38.64 -54.84
N ALA A 603 -72.18 -38.56 -54.02
CA ALA A 603 -72.94 -39.75 -53.62
C ALA A 603 -73.69 -40.41 -54.82
N THR A 604 -74.03 -39.64 -55.82
CA THR A 604 -74.67 -40.09 -57.03
C THR A 604 -73.76 -39.75 -58.23
N PRO A 605 -73.22 -40.78 -58.93
CA PRO A 605 -72.41 -40.54 -60.11
C PRO A 605 -73.20 -39.82 -61.19
N TRP A 606 -72.52 -38.92 -61.93
CA TRP A 606 -73.14 -38.16 -63.01
C TRP A 606 -73.54 -39.01 -64.19
N ASP A 607 -74.78 -38.85 -64.65
CA ASP A 607 -75.41 -39.63 -65.74
C ASP A 607 -75.29 -38.92 -67.12
N GLY A 608 -74.48 -37.91 -67.27
CA GLY A 608 -74.29 -37.19 -68.53
C GLY A 608 -75.48 -36.30 -68.95
N LYS A 609 -76.39 -35.95 -68.01
CA LYS A 609 -77.51 -35.07 -68.28
C LYS A 609 -77.27 -33.68 -67.63
N TYR A 610 -77.88 -32.67 -68.27
CA TYR A 610 -77.98 -31.30 -67.73
C TYR A 610 -79.45 -30.88 -67.78
N ASN A 611 -80.00 -30.48 -66.60
CA ASN A 611 -81.45 -30.20 -66.48
C ASN A 611 -82.34 -31.27 -67.01
N GLY A 612 -82.02 -32.56 -66.82
CA GLY A 612 -82.79 -33.74 -67.24
C GLY A 612 -82.59 -34.15 -68.69
N ASN A 613 -81.92 -33.34 -69.53
CA ASN A 613 -81.68 -33.62 -70.93
C ASN A 613 -80.30 -34.23 -71.19
N PRO A 614 -80.18 -35.27 -72.01
CA PRO A 614 -78.89 -35.83 -72.37
C PRO A 614 -77.99 -34.80 -73.01
N LEU A 615 -76.70 -34.69 -72.58
CA LEU A 615 -75.70 -33.83 -73.22
C LEU A 615 -75.14 -34.47 -74.48
N PRO A 616 -74.74 -33.70 -75.51
CA PRO A 616 -74.12 -34.22 -76.70
C PRO A 616 -72.82 -35.01 -76.47
N VAL A 617 -72.54 -35.98 -77.36
CA VAL A 617 -71.22 -36.64 -77.43
C VAL A 617 -70.15 -35.57 -77.62
N GLY A 618 -69.08 -35.70 -76.83
CA GLY A 618 -68.02 -34.70 -76.90
C GLY A 618 -67.20 -34.59 -75.59
N VAL A 619 -66.20 -33.67 -75.59
CA VAL A 619 -65.31 -33.48 -74.51
C VAL A 619 -65.87 -32.41 -73.52
N TYR A 620 -65.85 -32.77 -72.25
CA TYR A 620 -66.17 -31.96 -71.10
C TYR A 620 -64.94 -31.82 -70.22
N TYR A 621 -64.92 -30.87 -69.29
CA TYR A 621 -63.80 -30.61 -68.39
C TYR A 621 -64.31 -30.70 -67.00
N TYR A 622 -63.52 -31.39 -66.09
CA TYR A 622 -63.89 -31.51 -64.71
C TYR A 622 -62.93 -30.79 -63.82
N LEU A 623 -63.44 -30.34 -62.69
CA LEU A 623 -62.68 -29.91 -61.50
C LEU A 623 -63.19 -30.74 -60.32
N ILE A 624 -62.27 -31.39 -59.61
CA ILE A 624 -62.57 -32.14 -58.39
C ILE A 624 -61.69 -31.59 -57.30
N ASP A 625 -62.30 -30.87 -56.30
CA ASP A 625 -61.66 -30.42 -55.10
C ASP A 625 -62.02 -31.43 -53.99
N LEU A 626 -61.00 -32.17 -53.49
CA LEU A 626 -61.21 -33.16 -52.43
C LEU A 626 -61.44 -32.52 -51.03
N LYS A 627 -61.24 -31.21 -50.86
CA LYS A 627 -61.38 -30.49 -49.62
C LYS A 627 -60.50 -30.99 -48.47
N ILE A 628 -59.32 -31.50 -48.82
CA ILE A 628 -58.33 -32.02 -47.92
C ILE A 628 -57.03 -31.25 -47.98
N GLY A 629 -57.02 -30.02 -48.53
CA GLY A 629 -55.84 -29.17 -48.69
C GLY A 629 -54.91 -29.52 -49.84
N THR A 630 -55.34 -30.43 -50.74
CA THR A 630 -54.61 -30.79 -51.98
C THR A 630 -55.01 -29.87 -53.13
N PRO A 631 -54.18 -29.73 -54.19
CA PRO A 631 -54.58 -29.05 -55.42
C PRO A 631 -55.83 -29.64 -56.01
N VAL A 632 -56.69 -28.81 -56.62
CA VAL A 632 -57.87 -29.27 -57.39
C VAL A 632 -57.46 -30.12 -58.55
N LEU A 633 -58.03 -31.31 -58.63
CA LEU A 633 -57.80 -32.24 -59.77
C LEU A 633 -58.62 -31.72 -60.94
N SER A 634 -58.02 -31.65 -62.11
CA SER A 634 -58.66 -31.18 -63.31
C SER A 634 -58.30 -32.08 -64.50
N GLY A 635 -59.17 -32.21 -65.48
CA GLY A 635 -58.94 -32.96 -66.65
C GLY A 635 -60.10 -32.93 -67.65
N SER A 636 -59.97 -33.71 -68.70
CA SER A 636 -61.02 -33.86 -69.71
C SER A 636 -61.79 -35.16 -69.53
N LEU A 637 -63.07 -35.13 -69.82
CA LEU A 637 -63.99 -36.23 -69.72
C LEU A 637 -64.73 -36.34 -71.06
N LEU A 638 -64.72 -37.49 -71.69
CA LEU A 638 -65.39 -37.74 -72.94
C LEU A 638 -66.75 -38.43 -72.70
N ILE A 639 -67.83 -37.85 -73.16
CA ILE A 639 -69.13 -38.56 -73.29
C ILE A 639 -69.19 -39.27 -74.64
N ILE A 640 -69.41 -40.59 -74.59
CA ILE A 640 -69.54 -41.45 -75.76
C ILE A 640 -70.98 -42.02 -75.71
N ARG A 641 -71.65 -42.32 -76.85
CA ARG A 641 -72.93 -43.01 -76.86
C ARG A 641 -72.96 -44.06 -78.00
#